data_fe2e395f043fdaff723974d5f657447f
#
_entry.id   fe2e395f043fdaff723974d5f657447f
#
_cell.length_a   1.000
_cell.length_b   1.000
_cell.length_c   1.000
_cell.angle_alpha   90.00
_cell.angle_beta   90.00
_cell.angle_gamma   90.00
#
_symmetry.space_group_name_H-M   'P 1'
#
loop_
_entity.id
_entity.type
_entity.pdbx_description
1 polymer ?
#
loop_
_entity_poly.entity_id
_entity_poly.type
_entity_poly.pdbx_seq_one_letter_code
_entity_poly.pdbx_strand_id
1 'polypeptide(L)'
;MKKYYIRISDRCNLHCKHCYAKNQYDQTKIQYIDPVQVINWIDKDITKDILDRKAKNLEPNTYEISFHGGEPFVDARSCDLVEFISDSFMNAKYKDQLQFDATTNLLVGYNTDNTPLTRLKVFLDNPYFYYENRPFLKISWDYGDLRFNELTEKLWWDNVESLKAMYPNIYLKVNICLTKQLVKSDFLTKDWKRFEETFTEVHFEKLTKNTTLDKSVIPLYKDIDKFLVALYKMKPKIRVDNFEAIISAIDGKFLGCAERCCTEIVRTINADGSVSSCPNTFMTTFDHIDPMKAKEIQHNNKPKYDSLVYKEKFDRYYACYICPLFKICNGGCFQLRSDEEGHCSGDKELMMEILLDKASSK
;
A
#
# COMPACT_ATOMS: atom_id res chain seq x y z
N MET A 1 -14.42 1.30 -4.53
CA MET A 1 -13.13 0.91 -5.18
C MET A 1 -12.74 -0.48 -4.72
N LYS A 2 -12.22 -1.33 -5.61
CA LYS A 2 -11.63 -2.65 -5.29
C LYS A 2 -10.19 -2.64 -5.74
N LYS A 3 -9.28 -3.22 -4.95
CA LYS A 3 -7.84 -3.10 -5.15
C LYS A 3 -7.17 -4.46 -5.31
N TYR A 4 -6.35 -4.59 -6.33
CA TYR A 4 -5.55 -5.78 -6.63
C TYR A 4 -4.07 -5.44 -6.47
N TYR A 5 -3.43 -6.03 -5.47
CA TYR A 5 -1.97 -6.00 -5.34
C TYR A 5 -1.39 -7.21 -6.05
N ILE A 6 -0.58 -6.99 -7.08
CA ILE A 6 0.08 -8.07 -7.81
C ILE A 6 1.55 -8.10 -7.42
N ARG A 7 1.99 -9.17 -6.81
CA ARG A 7 3.41 -9.42 -6.55
C ARG A 7 4.03 -10.09 -7.75
N ILE A 8 4.73 -9.30 -8.56
CA ILE A 8 5.34 -9.75 -9.82
C ILE A 8 6.39 -10.83 -9.59
N SER A 9 7.21 -10.65 -8.55
CA SER A 9 8.23 -11.63 -8.14
C SER A 9 8.61 -11.46 -6.68
N ASP A 10 9.31 -12.46 -6.13
CA ASP A 10 9.92 -12.38 -4.79
C ASP A 10 11.29 -11.68 -4.82
N ARG A 11 11.80 -11.38 -6.00
CA ARG A 11 13.12 -10.77 -6.17
C ARG A 11 13.12 -9.32 -5.74
N CYS A 12 14.14 -8.94 -4.95
CA CYS A 12 14.39 -7.57 -4.55
C CYS A 12 15.89 -7.30 -4.44
N ASN A 13 16.30 -6.11 -4.82
CA ASN A 13 17.69 -5.65 -4.71
C ASN A 13 18.02 -5.06 -3.32
N LEU A 14 17.05 -4.99 -2.40
CA LEU A 14 17.21 -4.48 -1.04
C LEU A 14 16.95 -5.55 0.03
N HIS A 15 17.45 -5.27 1.24
CA HIS A 15 17.32 -6.12 2.42
C HIS A 15 16.79 -5.37 3.64
N CYS A 16 15.65 -4.67 3.47
CA CYS A 16 15.03 -3.85 4.52
C CYS A 16 14.76 -4.64 5.80
N LYS A 17 15.13 -4.11 6.96
CA LYS A 17 14.93 -4.74 8.28
C LYS A 17 13.44 -4.93 8.64
N HIS A 18 12.58 -4.05 8.15
CA HIS A 18 11.13 -4.09 8.37
C HIS A 18 10.34 -4.78 7.25
N CYS A 19 11.00 -5.39 6.27
CA CYS A 19 10.35 -5.95 5.09
C CYS A 19 9.34 -7.04 5.48
N TYR A 20 8.07 -6.82 5.16
CA TYR A 20 7.01 -7.80 5.38
C TYR A 20 7.07 -8.97 4.37
N ALA A 21 7.58 -8.72 3.16
CA ALA A 21 7.64 -9.73 2.11
C ALA A 21 8.65 -10.83 2.43
N LYS A 22 9.82 -10.49 2.99
CA LYS A 22 10.87 -11.46 3.31
C LYS A 22 10.49 -12.53 4.31
N ASN A 23 9.63 -12.22 5.27
CA ASN A 23 9.14 -13.20 6.24
C ASN A 23 8.19 -14.22 5.61
N GLN A 24 7.81 -14.01 4.38
CA GLN A 24 6.68 -14.69 3.78
C GLN A 24 7.11 -15.62 2.64
N TYR A 25 8.37 -15.53 2.16
CA TYR A 25 8.86 -16.32 1.04
C TYR A 25 10.05 -17.19 1.41
N ASP A 26 10.10 -18.35 0.78
CA ASP A 26 11.32 -19.16 0.72
C ASP A 26 12.31 -18.41 -0.19
N GLN A 27 13.24 -17.69 0.43
CA GLN A 27 14.25 -16.88 -0.27
C GLN A 27 15.23 -17.72 -1.12
N THR A 28 15.19 -19.04 -1.02
CA THR A 28 16.00 -19.96 -1.83
C THR A 28 15.42 -20.18 -3.23
N LYS A 29 14.15 -19.80 -3.45
CA LYS A 29 13.43 -20.00 -4.72
C LYS A 29 12.78 -18.70 -5.17
N ILE A 30 13.41 -18.00 -6.13
CA ILE A 30 12.79 -16.83 -6.76
C ILE A 30 11.65 -17.31 -7.64
N GLN A 31 10.45 -16.81 -7.35
CA GLN A 31 9.26 -17.06 -8.15
C GLN A 31 8.86 -15.80 -8.91
N TYR A 32 8.32 -16.02 -10.10
CA TYR A 32 7.68 -15.00 -10.93
C TYR A 32 6.24 -15.42 -11.17
N ILE A 33 5.36 -14.46 -11.13
CA ILE A 33 3.93 -14.70 -11.36
C ILE A 33 3.69 -15.22 -12.79
N ASP A 34 2.67 -16.05 -12.97
CA ASP A 34 2.16 -16.39 -14.31
C ASP A 34 1.19 -15.29 -14.78
N PRO A 35 1.58 -14.47 -15.76
CA PRO A 35 0.79 -13.31 -16.17
C PRO A 35 -0.56 -13.68 -16.79
N VAL A 36 -0.63 -14.78 -17.54
CA VAL A 36 -1.87 -15.22 -18.19
C VAL A 36 -2.90 -15.66 -17.16
N GLN A 37 -2.46 -16.40 -16.15
CA GLN A 37 -3.34 -16.82 -15.05
C GLN A 37 -3.80 -15.64 -14.21
N VAL A 38 -2.93 -14.65 -13.94
CA VAL A 38 -3.29 -13.41 -13.22
C VAL A 38 -4.35 -12.63 -13.96
N ILE A 39 -4.14 -12.38 -15.25
CA ILE A 39 -5.10 -11.66 -16.10
C ILE A 39 -6.46 -12.34 -16.08
N ASN A 40 -6.48 -13.65 -16.32
CA ASN A 40 -7.72 -14.43 -16.35
C ASN A 40 -8.44 -14.41 -14.99
N TRP A 41 -7.70 -14.49 -13.90
CA TRP A 41 -8.28 -14.48 -12.56
C TRP A 41 -8.87 -13.10 -12.21
N ILE A 42 -8.15 -12.01 -12.49
CA ILE A 42 -8.61 -10.64 -12.24
C ILE A 42 -9.82 -10.30 -13.12
N ASP A 43 -9.76 -10.62 -14.42
CA ASP A 43 -10.86 -10.38 -15.35
C ASP A 43 -12.14 -11.06 -14.88
N LYS A 44 -12.05 -12.31 -14.45
CA LYS A 44 -13.18 -13.06 -13.88
C LYS A 44 -13.73 -12.41 -12.61
N ASP A 45 -12.87 -11.96 -11.69
CA ASP A 45 -13.28 -11.35 -10.43
C ASP A 45 -13.90 -9.95 -10.62
N ILE A 46 -13.37 -9.14 -11.55
CA ILE A 46 -13.96 -7.85 -11.96
C ILE A 46 -15.29 -8.05 -12.65
N THR A 47 -15.34 -8.94 -13.64
CA THR A 47 -16.59 -9.23 -14.38
C THR A 47 -17.71 -9.67 -13.45
N LYS A 48 -17.39 -10.54 -12.48
CA LYS A 48 -18.34 -10.95 -11.44
C LYS A 48 -18.80 -9.76 -10.59
N ASP A 49 -17.89 -8.90 -10.11
CA ASP A 49 -18.26 -7.71 -9.31
C ASP A 49 -19.19 -6.78 -10.11
N ILE A 50 -18.91 -6.55 -11.40
CA ILE A 50 -19.76 -5.73 -12.27
C ILE A 50 -21.17 -6.30 -12.37
N LEU A 51 -21.28 -7.62 -12.63
CA LEU A 51 -22.59 -8.30 -12.74
C LEU A 51 -23.36 -8.27 -11.42
N ASP A 52 -22.69 -8.56 -10.29
CA ASP A 52 -23.29 -8.55 -8.97
C ASP A 52 -23.79 -7.16 -8.58
N ARG A 53 -23.03 -6.09 -8.91
CA ARG A 53 -23.44 -4.71 -8.67
C ARG A 53 -24.62 -4.29 -9.53
N LYS A 54 -24.58 -4.65 -10.82
CA LYS A 54 -25.70 -4.40 -11.73
C LYS A 54 -26.99 -5.08 -11.27
N ALA A 55 -26.91 -6.34 -10.83
CA ALA A 55 -28.06 -7.06 -10.27
C ALA A 55 -28.64 -6.43 -9.01
N LYS A 56 -27.82 -5.70 -8.24
CA LYS A 56 -28.23 -4.99 -7.01
C LYS A 56 -28.52 -3.50 -7.21
N ASN A 57 -28.51 -3.00 -8.44
CA ASN A 57 -28.65 -1.58 -8.81
C ASN A 57 -27.66 -0.66 -8.04
N LEU A 58 -26.41 -1.12 -7.87
CA LEU A 58 -25.33 -0.35 -7.25
C LEU A 58 -24.54 0.39 -8.31
N GLU A 59 -24.01 1.56 -7.95
CA GLU A 59 -23.11 2.33 -8.82
C GLU A 59 -21.89 1.51 -9.28
N PRO A 60 -21.38 1.76 -10.48
CA PRO A 60 -20.15 1.12 -10.98
C PRO A 60 -19.00 1.27 -9.98
N ASN A 61 -18.17 0.25 -9.88
CA ASN A 61 -16.97 0.29 -9.05
C ASN A 61 -15.77 0.76 -9.87
N THR A 62 -14.75 1.27 -9.20
CA THR A 62 -13.42 1.48 -9.77
C THR A 62 -12.48 0.37 -9.27
N TYR A 63 -11.51 0.00 -10.09
CA TYR A 63 -10.57 -1.07 -9.83
C TYR A 63 -9.14 -0.55 -9.93
N GLU A 64 -8.38 -0.67 -8.87
CA GLU A 64 -6.97 -0.29 -8.83
C GLU A 64 -6.12 -1.57 -8.94
N ILE A 65 -5.23 -1.62 -9.92
CA ILE A 65 -4.25 -2.69 -10.10
C ILE A 65 -2.88 -2.12 -9.74
N SER A 66 -2.32 -2.60 -8.65
CA SER A 66 -1.09 -2.08 -8.05
C SER A 66 0.03 -3.12 -8.13
N PHE A 67 1.10 -2.79 -8.85
CA PHE A 67 2.24 -3.68 -8.99
C PHE A 67 3.20 -3.55 -7.82
N HIS A 68 3.48 -4.71 -7.22
CA HIS A 68 4.35 -4.89 -6.07
C HIS A 68 5.24 -6.12 -6.29
N GLY A 69 5.93 -6.53 -5.26
CA GLY A 69 6.73 -7.75 -5.24
C GLY A 69 7.78 -7.65 -4.16
N GLY A 70 8.96 -8.17 -4.41
CA GLY A 70 10.16 -7.69 -3.77
C GLY A 70 10.42 -6.26 -4.27
N GLU A 71 10.80 -6.16 -5.55
CA GLU A 71 10.84 -4.90 -6.31
C GLU A 71 10.30 -5.16 -7.72
N PRO A 72 9.21 -4.51 -8.16
CA PRO A 72 8.55 -4.82 -9.43
C PRO A 72 9.40 -4.49 -10.67
N PHE A 73 10.42 -3.65 -10.53
CA PHE A 73 11.30 -3.25 -11.63
C PHE A 73 12.74 -3.74 -11.46
N VAL A 74 12.96 -4.78 -10.66
CA VAL A 74 14.29 -5.25 -10.30
C VAL A 74 15.10 -5.79 -11.48
N ASP A 75 14.44 -6.36 -12.49
CA ASP A 75 15.05 -6.91 -13.69
C ASP A 75 14.12 -6.80 -14.92
N ALA A 76 14.66 -7.11 -16.11
CA ALA A 76 13.93 -7.03 -17.36
C ALA A 76 12.65 -7.90 -17.34
N ARG A 77 12.75 -9.14 -16.83
CA ARG A 77 11.61 -10.06 -16.77
C ARG A 77 10.47 -9.49 -15.92
N SER A 78 10.79 -8.87 -14.78
CA SER A 78 9.77 -8.23 -13.94
C SER A 78 9.09 -7.07 -14.67
N CYS A 79 9.85 -6.26 -15.40
CA CYS A 79 9.33 -5.17 -16.23
C CYS A 79 8.42 -5.69 -17.35
N ASP A 80 8.88 -6.72 -18.10
CA ASP A 80 8.08 -7.34 -19.17
C ASP A 80 6.74 -7.88 -18.64
N LEU A 81 6.73 -8.45 -17.42
CA LEU A 81 5.52 -8.94 -16.79
C LEU A 81 4.55 -7.80 -16.42
N VAL A 82 5.05 -6.69 -15.87
CA VAL A 82 4.22 -5.51 -15.58
C VAL A 82 3.61 -4.96 -16.86
N GLU A 83 4.41 -4.79 -17.92
CA GLU A 83 3.97 -4.31 -19.22
C GLU A 83 2.91 -5.25 -19.81
N PHE A 84 3.21 -6.55 -19.89
CA PHE A 84 2.28 -7.54 -20.45
C PHE A 84 0.94 -7.58 -19.72
N ILE A 85 0.93 -7.51 -18.38
CA ILE A 85 -0.29 -7.52 -17.59
C ILE A 85 -1.08 -6.23 -17.82
N SER A 86 -0.44 -5.05 -17.77
CA SER A 86 -1.14 -3.78 -17.98
C SER A 86 -1.72 -3.68 -19.37
N ASP A 87 -0.95 -4.01 -20.42
CA ASP A 87 -1.39 -3.97 -21.81
C ASP A 87 -2.58 -4.90 -22.09
N SER A 88 -2.62 -6.05 -21.45
CA SER A 88 -3.74 -7.00 -21.59
C SER A 88 -5.07 -6.41 -21.13
N PHE A 89 -5.07 -5.52 -20.15
CA PHE A 89 -6.28 -4.86 -19.67
C PHE A 89 -6.71 -3.63 -20.47
N MET A 90 -5.87 -3.14 -21.38
CA MET A 90 -6.18 -1.98 -22.23
C MET A 90 -7.37 -2.20 -23.16
N ASN A 91 -7.62 -3.45 -23.53
CA ASN A 91 -8.75 -3.84 -24.39
C ASN A 91 -9.93 -4.38 -23.58
N ALA A 92 -9.88 -4.37 -22.25
CA ALA A 92 -10.98 -4.81 -21.40
C ALA A 92 -12.20 -3.88 -21.56
N LYS A 93 -13.41 -4.45 -21.52
CA LYS A 93 -14.67 -3.69 -21.63
C LYS A 93 -14.86 -2.67 -20.49
N TYR A 94 -14.16 -2.84 -19.40
CA TYR A 94 -14.20 -2.00 -18.20
C TYR A 94 -12.93 -1.16 -18.02
N LYS A 95 -12.13 -0.97 -19.06
CA LYS A 95 -10.86 -0.23 -19.00
C LYS A 95 -10.98 1.17 -18.38
N ASP A 96 -12.06 1.88 -18.64
CA ASP A 96 -12.30 3.22 -18.13
C ASP A 96 -12.58 3.24 -16.60
N GLN A 97 -12.74 2.08 -15.98
CA GLN A 97 -12.87 1.88 -14.54
C GLN A 97 -11.56 1.42 -13.90
N LEU A 98 -10.49 1.21 -14.71
CA LEU A 98 -9.19 0.75 -14.22
C LEU A 98 -8.27 1.91 -13.94
N GLN A 99 -7.46 1.75 -12.91
CA GLN A 99 -6.31 2.58 -12.60
C GLN A 99 -5.13 1.66 -12.28
N PHE A 100 -3.97 1.97 -12.85
CA PHE A 100 -2.75 1.23 -12.56
C PHE A 100 -1.80 2.08 -11.72
N ASP A 101 -1.10 1.42 -10.83
CA ASP A 101 0.03 2.01 -10.12
C ASP A 101 1.12 0.98 -9.82
N ALA A 102 2.28 1.46 -9.43
CA ALA A 102 3.38 0.63 -8.96
C ALA A 102 4.06 1.28 -7.76
N THR A 103 4.56 0.43 -6.86
CA THR A 103 5.40 0.88 -5.74
C THR A 103 6.81 0.35 -5.92
N THR A 104 7.79 1.25 -5.98
CA THR A 104 9.21 0.92 -6.19
C THR A 104 10.10 1.49 -5.08
N ASN A 105 11.22 0.82 -4.84
CA ASN A 105 12.28 1.36 -3.99
C ASN A 105 13.19 2.36 -4.73
N LEU A 106 12.96 2.58 -6.02
CA LEU A 106 13.65 3.51 -6.90
C LEU A 106 15.16 3.26 -7.10
N LEU A 107 15.70 2.14 -6.62
CA LEU A 107 17.10 1.72 -6.86
C LEU A 107 17.20 0.69 -7.98
N VAL A 108 16.32 0.77 -8.95
CA VAL A 108 16.21 -0.17 -10.07
C VAL A 108 17.41 -0.02 -10.99
N GLY A 109 18.05 -1.12 -11.31
CA GLY A 109 19.22 -1.11 -12.21
C GLY A 109 20.57 -0.76 -11.57
N TYR A 110 20.62 -0.63 -10.23
CA TYR A 110 21.87 -0.34 -9.51
C TYR A 110 23.06 -1.26 -9.86
N ASN A 111 22.76 -2.49 -10.31
CA ASN A 111 23.77 -3.48 -10.68
C ASN A 111 23.73 -3.89 -12.17
N THR A 112 23.12 -3.07 -13.04
CA THR A 112 22.98 -3.37 -14.48
C THR A 112 23.40 -2.15 -15.31
N ASP A 113 23.88 -2.39 -16.54
CA ASP A 113 24.29 -1.34 -17.49
C ASP A 113 23.14 -0.45 -17.97
N ASN A 114 21.90 -0.78 -17.61
CA ASN A 114 20.74 0.05 -17.90
C ASN A 114 20.55 1.08 -16.77
N THR A 115 20.43 2.33 -17.13
CA THR A 115 20.11 3.38 -16.15
C THR A 115 18.79 3.03 -15.43
N PRO A 116 18.72 3.20 -14.11
CA PRO A 116 17.55 2.83 -13.30
C PRO A 116 16.22 3.34 -13.87
N LEU A 117 16.27 4.51 -14.49
CA LEU A 117 15.11 5.23 -14.94
C LEU A 117 14.61 4.80 -16.33
N THR A 118 15.44 4.12 -17.13
CA THR A 118 15.03 3.70 -18.48
C THR A 118 13.87 2.70 -18.43
N ARG A 119 13.87 1.80 -17.47
CA ARG A 119 12.78 0.84 -17.27
C ARG A 119 11.50 1.51 -16.79
N LEU A 120 11.62 2.43 -15.83
CA LEU A 120 10.47 3.19 -15.35
C LEU A 120 9.86 4.11 -16.42
N LYS A 121 10.68 4.59 -17.35
CA LYS A 121 10.21 5.45 -18.45
C LYS A 121 9.12 4.78 -19.29
N VAL A 122 9.27 3.50 -19.62
CA VAL A 122 8.27 2.74 -20.39
C VAL A 122 6.89 2.81 -19.71
N PHE A 123 6.84 2.73 -18.36
CA PHE A 123 5.60 2.80 -17.62
C PHE A 123 5.10 4.23 -17.44
N LEU A 124 6.00 5.17 -17.18
CA LEU A 124 5.64 6.57 -16.95
C LEU A 124 5.20 7.29 -18.25
N ASP A 125 5.61 6.81 -19.41
CA ASP A 125 5.11 7.28 -20.70
C ASP A 125 3.73 6.68 -21.05
N ASN A 126 3.26 5.68 -20.28
CA ASN A 126 1.98 5.02 -20.52
C ASN A 126 0.85 5.73 -19.74
N PRO A 127 -0.18 6.31 -20.43
CA PRO A 127 -1.26 7.06 -19.79
C PRO A 127 -2.07 6.28 -18.75
N TYR A 128 -2.02 4.96 -18.74
CA TYR A 128 -2.73 4.14 -17.74
C TYR A 128 -2.09 4.22 -16.33
N PHE A 129 -0.82 4.68 -16.25
CA PHE A 129 -0.14 4.99 -14.99
C PHE A 129 -0.25 6.48 -14.64
N TYR A 130 -1.29 7.15 -15.13
CA TYR A 130 -1.53 8.55 -14.82
C TYR A 130 -2.56 8.68 -13.70
N TYR A 131 -2.30 9.61 -12.83
CA TYR A 131 -3.24 10.08 -11.82
C TYR A 131 -3.46 11.58 -12.03
N GLU A 132 -4.72 12.01 -12.09
CA GLU A 132 -5.07 13.41 -12.41
C GLU A 132 -4.38 13.94 -13.68
N ASN A 133 -4.34 13.11 -14.74
CA ASN A 133 -3.68 13.41 -16.02
C ASN A 133 -2.17 13.66 -15.94
N ARG A 134 -1.50 13.11 -14.92
CA ARG A 134 -0.05 13.20 -14.71
C ARG A 134 0.56 11.83 -14.54
N PRO A 135 1.79 11.59 -15.04
CA PRO A 135 2.52 10.36 -14.69
C PRO A 135 2.53 10.17 -13.17
N PHE A 136 2.25 8.96 -12.71
CA PHE A 136 2.09 8.67 -11.29
C PHE A 136 3.02 7.55 -10.85
N LEU A 137 3.72 7.75 -9.75
CA LEU A 137 4.60 6.74 -9.16
C LEU A 137 4.54 6.78 -7.64
N LYS A 138 4.40 5.61 -7.02
CA LYS A 138 4.61 5.42 -5.59
C LYS A 138 6.04 4.96 -5.35
N ILE A 139 6.77 5.67 -4.50
CA ILE A 139 8.15 5.33 -4.15
C ILE A 139 8.26 5.11 -2.64
N SER A 140 9.16 4.22 -2.27
CA SER A 140 9.37 3.89 -0.85
C SER A 140 10.64 4.54 -0.34
N TRP A 141 10.54 5.20 0.82
CA TRP A 141 11.68 5.73 1.55
C TRP A 141 11.51 5.44 3.05
N ASP A 142 12.60 5.24 3.78
CA ASP A 142 12.56 5.07 5.23
C ASP A 142 13.73 5.78 5.87
N TYR A 143 13.47 6.36 7.03
CA TYR A 143 14.44 7.09 7.81
C TYR A 143 15.52 6.18 8.41
N GLY A 144 16.79 6.60 8.29
CA GLY A 144 17.94 5.90 8.83
C GLY A 144 18.35 4.67 8.01
N ASP A 145 19.08 3.73 8.65
CA ASP A 145 19.72 2.57 8.00
C ASP A 145 18.81 1.34 7.83
N LEU A 146 17.51 1.52 7.87
CA LEU A 146 16.55 0.42 7.81
C LEU A 146 16.34 -0.11 6.39
N ARG A 147 16.43 0.77 5.40
CA ARG A 147 16.27 0.47 3.97
C ARG A 147 17.55 0.76 3.19
N PHE A 148 18.15 1.91 3.41
CA PHE A 148 19.30 2.42 2.69
C PHE A 148 20.53 2.54 3.59
N ASN A 149 21.71 2.45 3.00
CA ASN A 149 22.92 3.03 3.55
C ASN A 149 23.14 4.41 2.90
N GLU A 150 24.12 5.17 3.38
CA GLU A 150 24.40 6.53 2.92
C GLU A 150 24.56 6.63 1.38
N LEU A 151 25.26 5.67 0.76
CA LEU A 151 25.47 5.65 -0.69
C LEU A 151 24.17 5.39 -1.46
N THR A 152 23.37 4.41 -1.03
CA THR A 152 22.12 4.05 -1.70
C THR A 152 21.04 5.09 -1.44
N GLU A 153 21.05 5.79 -0.31
CA GLU A 153 20.14 6.91 -0.06
C GLU A 153 20.47 8.10 -0.95
N LYS A 154 21.76 8.43 -1.11
CA LYS A 154 22.18 9.47 -2.05
C LYS A 154 21.72 9.13 -3.48
N LEU A 155 21.95 7.90 -3.94
CA LEU A 155 21.51 7.45 -5.26
C LEU A 155 19.98 7.53 -5.42
N TRP A 156 19.25 7.22 -4.36
CA TRP A 156 17.79 7.32 -4.36
C TRP A 156 17.33 8.77 -4.60
N TRP A 157 17.95 9.74 -3.92
CA TRP A 157 17.67 11.16 -4.14
C TRP A 157 18.08 11.63 -5.55
N ASP A 158 19.24 11.21 -6.04
CA ASP A 158 19.69 11.51 -7.42
C ASP A 158 18.65 10.97 -8.46
N ASN A 159 18.09 9.81 -8.21
CA ASN A 159 17.04 9.22 -9.05
C ASN A 159 15.71 10.00 -8.96
N VAL A 160 15.32 10.48 -7.78
CA VAL A 160 14.14 11.34 -7.61
C VAL A 160 14.30 12.64 -8.42
N GLU A 161 15.44 13.30 -8.31
CA GLU A 161 15.73 14.52 -9.05
C GLU A 161 15.73 14.29 -10.57
N SER A 162 16.32 13.17 -11.02
CA SER A 162 16.32 12.78 -12.43
C SER A 162 14.91 12.50 -12.96
N LEU A 163 14.04 11.83 -12.17
CA LEU A 163 12.63 11.63 -12.52
C LEU A 163 11.89 12.94 -12.68
N LYS A 164 12.08 13.88 -11.75
CA LYS A 164 11.45 15.22 -11.84
C LYS A 164 11.96 16.03 -13.02
N ALA A 165 13.23 15.88 -13.38
CA ALA A 165 13.78 16.53 -14.58
C ALA A 165 13.17 15.96 -15.87
N MET A 166 12.97 14.64 -15.95
CA MET A 166 12.32 13.98 -17.10
C MET A 166 10.81 14.22 -17.18
N TYR A 167 10.15 14.27 -16.02
CA TYR A 167 8.71 14.44 -15.89
C TYR A 167 8.40 15.58 -14.90
N PRO A 168 8.48 16.85 -15.31
CA PRO A 168 8.30 17.99 -14.39
C PRO A 168 6.95 18.02 -13.67
N ASN A 169 5.92 17.39 -14.27
CA ASN A 169 4.57 17.31 -13.72
C ASN A 169 4.26 15.99 -13.04
N ILE A 170 5.26 15.13 -12.78
CA ILE A 170 5.02 13.82 -12.18
C ILE A 170 4.34 13.93 -10.80
N TYR A 171 3.35 13.08 -10.58
CA TYR A 171 2.76 12.92 -9.25
C TYR A 171 3.58 11.87 -8.50
N LEU A 172 4.45 12.33 -7.62
CA LEU A 172 5.24 11.46 -6.76
C LEU A 172 4.58 11.33 -5.39
N LYS A 173 4.18 10.10 -5.06
CA LYS A 173 3.74 9.71 -3.72
C LYS A 173 4.86 8.94 -3.04
N VAL A 174 5.34 9.44 -1.89
CA VAL A 174 6.32 8.71 -1.09
C VAL A 174 5.64 7.97 0.05
N ASN A 175 5.94 6.67 0.15
CA ASN A 175 5.52 5.82 1.26
C ASN A 175 6.67 5.70 2.27
N ILE A 176 6.40 6.03 3.53
CA ILE A 176 7.37 6.05 4.63
C ILE A 176 6.86 5.14 5.74
N CYS A 177 7.66 4.16 6.16
CA CYS A 177 7.31 3.34 7.31
C CYS A 177 7.49 4.12 8.62
N LEU A 178 6.46 4.13 9.46
CA LEU A 178 6.53 4.67 10.81
C LEU A 178 7.33 3.72 11.69
N THR A 179 8.63 3.94 11.72
CA THR A 179 9.58 3.16 12.51
C THR A 179 9.90 3.87 13.84
N LYS A 180 10.39 3.10 14.81
CA LYS A 180 10.83 3.65 16.11
C LYS A 180 11.92 4.72 15.94
N GLN A 181 12.78 4.56 14.93
CA GLN A 181 13.82 5.52 14.60
C GLN A 181 13.22 6.82 14.07
N LEU A 182 12.29 6.75 13.11
CA LEU A 182 11.64 7.93 12.54
C LEU A 182 10.87 8.74 13.59
N VAL A 183 9.98 8.10 14.35
CA VAL A 183 9.10 8.82 15.30
C VAL A 183 9.84 9.47 16.47
N LYS A 184 11.10 9.05 16.73
CA LYS A 184 11.98 9.62 17.75
C LYS A 184 13.06 10.55 17.21
N SER A 185 13.13 10.72 15.90
CA SER A 185 14.14 11.53 15.22
C SER A 185 13.74 13.00 15.17
N ASP A 186 14.66 13.79 14.66
CA ASP A 186 14.46 15.22 14.33
C ASP A 186 14.01 15.42 12.85
N PHE A 187 13.53 14.37 12.19
CA PHE A 187 13.06 14.38 10.80
C PHE A 187 12.13 15.57 10.48
N LEU A 188 11.16 15.85 11.34
CA LEU A 188 10.21 16.95 11.12
C LEU A 188 10.88 18.33 11.07
N THR A 189 11.98 18.51 11.78
CA THR A 189 12.68 19.80 11.84
C THR A 189 13.82 19.92 10.83
N LYS A 190 14.45 18.80 10.45
CA LYS A 190 15.61 18.81 9.56
C LYS A 190 15.28 18.47 8.11
N ASP A 191 14.47 17.43 7.91
CA ASP A 191 14.30 16.82 6.58
C ASP A 191 12.94 17.11 5.96
N TRP A 192 11.90 17.38 6.78
CA TRP A 192 10.53 17.51 6.30
C TRP A 192 10.36 18.55 5.17
N LYS A 193 11.05 19.68 5.28
CA LYS A 193 11.00 20.73 4.24
C LYS A 193 11.42 20.22 2.87
N ARG A 194 12.45 19.37 2.80
CA ARG A 194 12.89 18.75 1.54
C ARG A 194 11.79 17.86 0.96
N PHE A 195 11.05 17.14 1.81
CA PHE A 195 9.93 16.31 1.36
C PHE A 195 8.79 17.16 0.81
N GLU A 196 8.42 18.26 1.47
CA GLU A 196 7.40 19.20 0.99
C GLU A 196 7.74 19.82 -0.35
N GLU A 197 9.01 20.09 -0.61
CA GLU A 197 9.48 20.69 -1.87
C GLU A 197 9.60 19.65 -3.00
N THR A 198 9.70 18.37 -2.65
CA THR A 198 10.00 17.30 -3.60
C THR A 198 8.77 16.50 -4.02
N PHE A 199 7.90 16.14 -3.08
CA PHE A 199 6.80 15.21 -3.31
C PHE A 199 5.45 15.91 -3.42
N THR A 200 4.52 15.24 -4.09
CA THR A 200 3.12 15.68 -4.19
C THR A 200 2.29 15.16 -3.03
N GLU A 201 2.64 13.96 -2.55
CA GLU A 201 1.91 13.28 -1.48
C GLU A 201 2.84 12.40 -0.64
N VAL A 202 2.56 12.34 0.66
CA VAL A 202 3.23 11.43 1.61
C VAL A 202 2.20 10.52 2.25
N HIS A 203 2.53 9.24 2.35
CA HIS A 203 1.78 8.25 3.11
C HIS A 203 2.68 7.64 4.19
N PHE A 204 2.23 7.66 5.44
CA PHE A 204 2.91 7.02 6.55
C PHE A 204 2.29 5.67 6.85
N GLU A 205 3.06 4.60 6.63
CA GLU A 205 2.64 3.22 6.82
C GLU A 205 2.98 2.71 8.22
N LYS A 206 1.99 2.15 8.92
CA LYS A 206 2.20 1.51 10.23
C LYS A 206 2.70 0.08 10.05
N LEU A 207 3.75 -0.25 10.75
CA LEU A 207 4.32 -1.61 10.76
C LEU A 207 3.46 -2.58 11.57
N THR A 208 3.27 -3.79 11.03
CA THR A 208 2.51 -4.85 11.69
C THR A 208 3.43 -5.84 12.41
N LYS A 209 3.09 -6.24 13.64
CA LYS A 209 3.87 -7.20 14.43
C LYS A 209 3.99 -8.57 13.75
N ASN A 210 3.00 -8.95 12.96
CA ASN A 210 2.92 -10.29 12.35
C ASN A 210 3.84 -10.46 11.15
N THR A 211 4.14 -9.37 10.44
CA THR A 211 4.86 -9.44 9.17
C THR A 211 6.19 -8.71 9.17
N THR A 212 6.43 -7.78 10.10
CA THR A 212 7.71 -7.07 10.22
C THR A 212 8.81 -8.04 10.65
N LEU A 213 9.90 -8.10 9.89
CA LEU A 213 11.03 -9.01 10.12
C LEU A 213 11.71 -8.73 11.46
N ASP A 214 12.14 -7.50 11.67
CA ASP A 214 12.72 -7.04 12.94
C ASP A 214 11.68 -6.27 13.75
N LYS A 215 11.11 -6.92 14.74
CA LYS A 215 10.08 -6.31 15.61
C LYS A 215 10.60 -5.16 16.47
N SER A 216 11.91 -5.06 16.67
CA SER A 216 12.52 -3.98 17.48
C SER A 216 12.35 -2.60 16.84
N VAL A 217 12.10 -2.55 15.52
CA VAL A 217 11.88 -1.29 14.78
C VAL A 217 10.46 -0.75 14.90
N ILE A 218 9.51 -1.51 15.46
CA ILE A 218 8.11 -1.12 15.59
C ILE A 218 7.98 -0.13 16.76
N PRO A 219 7.43 1.08 16.53
CA PRO A 219 7.20 2.05 17.59
C PRO A 219 5.94 1.73 18.40
N LEU A 220 5.80 2.36 19.55
CA LEU A 220 4.54 2.40 20.28
C LEU A 220 3.54 3.31 19.55
N TYR A 221 2.25 2.98 19.60
CA TYR A 221 1.23 3.77 18.90
C TYR A 221 1.10 5.18 19.48
N LYS A 222 1.36 5.39 20.78
CA LYS A 222 1.44 6.73 21.37
C LYS A 222 2.55 7.59 20.75
N ASP A 223 3.68 6.99 20.38
CA ASP A 223 4.78 7.73 19.75
C ASP A 223 4.44 8.08 18.31
N ILE A 224 3.74 7.18 17.59
CA ILE A 224 3.18 7.44 16.27
C ILE A 224 2.19 8.61 16.32
N ASP A 225 1.24 8.56 17.25
CA ASP A 225 0.19 9.57 17.37
C ASP A 225 0.80 10.97 17.65
N LYS A 226 1.78 11.04 18.58
CA LYS A 226 2.54 12.27 18.84
C LYS A 226 3.27 12.80 17.61
N PHE A 227 3.93 11.93 16.84
CA PHE A 227 4.62 12.31 15.62
C PHE A 227 3.64 12.87 14.58
N LEU A 228 2.53 12.20 14.35
CA LEU A 228 1.51 12.64 13.37
C LEU A 228 0.82 13.94 13.81
N VAL A 229 0.56 14.12 15.12
CA VAL A 229 0.03 15.38 15.67
C VAL A 229 1.03 16.53 15.49
N ALA A 230 2.32 16.29 15.76
CA ALA A 230 3.35 17.31 15.55
C ALA A 230 3.42 17.73 14.07
N LEU A 231 3.39 16.75 13.16
CA LEU A 231 3.35 17.02 11.72
C LEU A 231 2.09 17.79 11.31
N TYR A 232 0.91 17.42 11.80
CA TYR A 232 -0.35 18.10 11.50
C TYR A 232 -0.32 19.58 11.92
N LYS A 233 0.24 19.87 13.12
CA LYS A 233 0.40 21.24 13.65
C LYS A 233 1.36 22.10 12.83
N MET A 234 2.27 21.51 12.08
CA MET A 234 3.14 22.23 11.13
C MET A 234 2.38 22.74 9.91
N LYS A 235 1.13 22.30 9.68
CA LYS A 235 0.30 22.64 8.51
C LYS A 235 1.03 22.34 7.20
N PRO A 236 1.33 21.06 6.93
CA PRO A 236 2.10 20.65 5.76
C PRO A 236 1.47 21.18 4.47
N LYS A 237 2.33 21.62 3.55
CA LYS A 237 1.91 22.18 2.25
C LYS A 237 1.59 21.12 1.21
N ILE A 238 2.08 19.89 1.45
CA ILE A 238 1.79 18.73 0.61
C ILE A 238 0.68 17.89 1.21
N ARG A 239 0.05 17.07 0.40
CA ARG A 239 -0.96 16.12 0.83
C ARG A 239 -0.33 15.06 1.73
N VAL A 240 -0.91 14.86 2.92
CA VAL A 240 -0.58 13.74 3.81
C VAL A 240 -1.78 12.81 3.83
N ASP A 241 -1.66 11.65 3.21
CA ASP A 241 -2.76 10.72 2.97
C ASP A 241 -3.46 10.26 4.27
N ASN A 242 -2.67 10.12 5.34
CA ASN A 242 -3.20 9.79 6.68
C ASN A 242 -4.18 10.86 7.20
N PHE A 243 -3.92 12.15 6.94
CA PHE A 243 -4.79 13.25 7.39
C PHE A 243 -6.04 13.31 6.53
N GLU A 244 -5.91 13.17 5.21
CA GLU A 244 -7.03 13.16 4.28
C GLU A 244 -8.02 12.02 4.58
N ALA A 245 -7.52 10.86 4.96
CA ALA A 245 -8.36 9.73 5.35
C ALA A 245 -9.21 10.05 6.59
N ILE A 246 -8.62 10.70 7.61
CA ILE A 246 -9.33 11.12 8.83
C ILE A 246 -10.32 12.25 8.52
N ILE A 247 -9.90 13.27 7.76
CA ILE A 247 -10.75 14.40 7.37
C ILE A 247 -11.97 13.90 6.59
N SER A 248 -11.76 13.01 5.63
CA SER A 248 -12.83 12.41 4.85
C SER A 248 -13.80 11.59 5.72
N ALA A 249 -13.29 10.85 6.70
CA ALA A 249 -14.12 10.09 7.63
C ALA A 249 -14.97 11.02 8.53
N ILE A 250 -14.41 12.14 8.99
CA ILE A 250 -15.12 13.16 9.75
C ILE A 250 -16.26 13.78 8.91
N ASP A 251 -16.02 13.97 7.61
CA ASP A 251 -17.01 14.50 6.65
C ASP A 251 -18.01 13.44 6.17
N GLY A 252 -17.99 12.23 6.74
CA GLY A 252 -18.84 11.11 6.36
C GLY A 252 -18.47 10.46 5.03
N LYS A 253 -17.29 10.78 4.49
CA LYS A 253 -16.73 10.19 3.26
C LYS A 253 -15.59 9.27 3.65
N PHE A 254 -15.89 8.01 3.92
CA PHE A 254 -14.86 7.05 4.29
C PHE A 254 -14.03 6.63 3.09
N LEU A 255 -12.70 6.51 3.30
CA LEU A 255 -11.75 6.04 2.32
C LEU A 255 -11.13 4.71 2.77
N GLY A 256 -11.07 3.74 1.84
CA GLY A 256 -10.35 2.48 2.06
C GLY A 256 -10.90 1.62 3.20
N CYS A 257 -10.00 1.10 4.03
CA CYS A 257 -10.34 0.13 5.08
C CYS A 257 -11.21 0.70 6.21
N ALA A 258 -11.25 2.02 6.40
CA ALA A 258 -12.11 2.64 7.40
C ALA A 258 -13.60 2.50 7.04
N GLU A 259 -13.92 2.47 5.74
CA GLU A 259 -15.29 2.33 5.25
C GLU A 259 -15.73 0.86 5.16
N ARG A 260 -14.85 0.01 4.68
CA ARG A 260 -15.17 -1.38 4.33
C ARG A 260 -14.17 -2.34 4.91
N CYS A 261 -14.60 -3.60 5.02
CA CYS A 261 -13.72 -4.69 5.36
C CYS A 261 -12.66 -4.90 4.26
N CYS A 262 -11.37 -4.70 4.58
CA CYS A 262 -10.27 -4.93 3.62
C CYS A 262 -10.34 -6.30 2.97
N THR A 263 -10.78 -7.32 3.72
CA THR A 263 -10.95 -8.69 3.23
C THR A 263 -11.92 -8.79 2.05
N GLU A 264 -12.81 -7.82 1.88
CA GLU A 264 -13.76 -7.78 0.76
C GLU A 264 -13.26 -6.97 -0.43
N ILE A 265 -12.51 -5.90 -0.17
CA ILE A 265 -12.11 -4.95 -1.21
C ILE A 265 -10.68 -5.12 -1.71
N VAL A 266 -9.82 -5.81 -0.95
CA VAL A 266 -8.42 -6.03 -1.30
C VAL A 266 -8.20 -7.47 -1.77
N ARG A 267 -7.45 -7.63 -2.83
CA ARG A 267 -6.94 -8.90 -3.37
C ARG A 267 -5.44 -8.78 -3.54
N THR A 268 -4.70 -9.64 -2.90
CA THR A 268 -3.25 -9.74 -3.11
C THR A 268 -2.95 -11.05 -3.80
N ILE A 269 -2.42 -10.97 -5.01
CA ILE A 269 -1.96 -12.12 -5.79
C ILE A 269 -0.47 -12.22 -5.58
N ASN A 270 -0.04 -13.30 -4.93
CA ASN A 270 1.36 -13.54 -4.61
C ASN A 270 2.12 -14.13 -5.79
N ALA A 271 3.46 -14.09 -5.78
CA ALA A 271 4.30 -14.60 -6.85
C ALA A 271 4.13 -16.12 -7.08
N ASP A 272 3.74 -16.88 -6.06
CA ASP A 272 3.39 -18.29 -6.15
C ASP A 272 1.99 -18.55 -6.73
N GLY A 273 1.24 -17.50 -7.01
CA GLY A 273 -0.14 -17.56 -7.52
C GLY A 273 -1.21 -17.69 -6.44
N SER A 274 -0.85 -17.77 -5.16
CA SER A 274 -1.84 -17.75 -4.07
C SER A 274 -2.50 -16.37 -3.95
N VAL A 275 -3.79 -16.36 -3.59
CA VAL A 275 -4.56 -15.12 -3.43
C VAL A 275 -4.94 -14.91 -1.98
N SER A 276 -4.61 -13.75 -1.44
CA SER A 276 -4.94 -13.32 -0.09
C SER A 276 -5.72 -12.00 -0.07
N SER A 277 -6.32 -11.68 1.08
CA SER A 277 -7.13 -10.48 1.25
C SER A 277 -6.33 -9.26 1.71
N CYS A 278 -5.04 -9.44 2.06
CA CYS A 278 -4.23 -8.36 2.61
C CYS A 278 -2.78 -8.53 2.19
N PRO A 279 -2.10 -7.49 1.71
CA PRO A 279 -0.68 -7.59 1.33
C PRO A 279 0.24 -7.88 2.53
N ASN A 280 -0.23 -7.59 3.74
CA ASN A 280 0.53 -7.74 4.98
C ASN A 280 0.31 -9.08 5.68
N THR A 281 -0.40 -10.04 5.10
CA THR A 281 -0.61 -11.35 5.74
C THR A 281 -0.97 -12.46 4.77
N PHE A 282 -0.22 -13.57 4.83
CA PHE A 282 -0.54 -14.83 4.14
C PHE A 282 -1.58 -15.67 4.86
N MET A 283 -1.84 -15.40 6.13
CA MET A 283 -2.86 -16.13 6.90
C MET A 283 -4.26 -15.96 6.32
N THR A 284 -4.42 -15.06 5.35
CA THR A 284 -5.67 -14.76 4.66
C THR A 284 -5.75 -15.33 3.25
N THR A 285 -4.87 -16.25 2.89
CA THR A 285 -4.93 -16.96 1.60
C THR A 285 -6.21 -17.79 1.51
N PHE A 286 -7.03 -17.50 0.50
CA PHE A 286 -8.34 -18.12 0.33
C PHE A 286 -8.59 -18.64 -1.08
N ASP A 287 -7.72 -18.34 -2.05
CA ASP A 287 -7.85 -18.72 -3.46
C ASP A 287 -6.47 -18.87 -4.13
N HIS A 288 -6.45 -19.28 -5.38
CA HIS A 288 -5.25 -19.39 -6.22
C HIS A 288 -5.60 -19.08 -7.66
N ILE A 289 -4.66 -18.44 -8.40
CA ILE A 289 -4.85 -18.14 -9.82
C ILE A 289 -4.89 -19.40 -10.69
N ASP A 290 -4.19 -20.50 -10.30
CA ASP A 290 -4.31 -21.82 -10.90
C ASP A 290 -5.58 -22.51 -10.39
N PRO A 291 -6.57 -22.82 -11.28
CA PRO A 291 -7.85 -23.42 -10.88
C PRO A 291 -7.73 -24.79 -10.19
N MET A 292 -6.66 -25.53 -10.47
CA MET A 292 -6.44 -26.83 -9.83
C MET A 292 -6.07 -26.67 -8.35
N LYS A 293 -5.15 -25.75 -8.07
CA LYS A 293 -4.75 -25.41 -6.70
C LYS A 293 -5.84 -24.65 -5.95
N ALA A 294 -6.63 -23.83 -6.65
CA ALA A 294 -7.74 -23.07 -6.06
C ALA A 294 -8.73 -23.98 -5.32
N LYS A 295 -9.10 -25.12 -5.88
CA LYS A 295 -10.03 -26.08 -5.24
C LYS A 295 -9.53 -26.56 -3.89
N GLU A 296 -8.26 -26.90 -3.80
CA GLU A 296 -7.63 -27.38 -2.56
C GLU A 296 -7.58 -26.25 -1.51
N ILE A 297 -7.12 -25.06 -1.90
CA ILE A 297 -7.02 -23.90 -1.00
C ILE A 297 -8.40 -23.47 -0.51
N GLN A 298 -9.40 -23.40 -1.36
CA GLN A 298 -10.77 -23.04 -0.99
C GLN A 298 -11.35 -24.05 0.02
N HIS A 299 -11.15 -25.35 -0.21
CA HIS A 299 -11.60 -26.37 0.72
C HIS A 299 -10.97 -26.21 2.11
N ASN A 300 -9.65 -26.01 2.17
CA ASN A 300 -8.89 -26.02 3.42
C ASN A 300 -8.90 -24.67 4.17
N ASN A 301 -8.92 -23.55 3.43
CA ASN A 301 -8.71 -22.22 3.99
C ASN A 301 -9.96 -21.35 4.01
N LYS A 302 -10.98 -21.63 3.18
CA LYS A 302 -12.19 -20.81 3.13
C LYS A 302 -12.88 -20.65 4.50
N PRO A 303 -13.01 -21.66 5.35
CA PRO A 303 -13.61 -21.48 6.67
C PRO A 303 -12.80 -20.51 7.55
N LYS A 304 -11.46 -20.55 7.45
CA LYS A 304 -10.57 -19.63 8.18
C LYS A 304 -10.71 -18.20 7.65
N TYR A 305 -10.82 -18.04 6.34
CA TYR A 305 -11.07 -16.75 5.70
C TYR A 305 -12.42 -16.18 6.12
N ASP A 306 -13.49 -16.96 6.04
CA ASP A 306 -14.83 -16.54 6.45
C ASP A 306 -14.86 -16.12 7.93
N SER A 307 -14.15 -16.85 8.80
CA SER A 307 -13.98 -16.48 10.21
C SER A 307 -13.21 -15.16 10.37
N LEU A 308 -12.20 -14.90 9.54
CA LEU A 308 -11.45 -13.65 9.56
C LEU A 308 -12.32 -12.48 9.13
N VAL A 309 -13.11 -12.64 8.06
CA VAL A 309 -14.10 -11.63 7.61
C VAL A 309 -15.09 -11.31 8.72
N TYR A 310 -15.60 -12.34 9.39
CA TYR A 310 -16.49 -12.17 10.54
C TYR A 310 -15.82 -11.35 11.66
N LYS A 311 -14.60 -11.71 12.05
CA LYS A 311 -13.83 -10.98 13.07
C LYS A 311 -13.56 -9.55 12.70
N GLU A 312 -13.21 -9.28 11.44
CA GLU A 312 -12.96 -7.92 10.96
C GLU A 312 -14.24 -7.08 11.00
N LYS A 313 -15.39 -7.64 10.64
CA LYS A 313 -16.66 -6.93 10.61
C LYS A 313 -17.31 -6.76 11.99
N PHE A 314 -17.30 -7.82 12.81
CA PHE A 314 -18.17 -7.94 13.97
C PHE A 314 -17.44 -8.08 15.30
N ASP A 315 -16.26 -8.71 15.32
CA ASP A 315 -15.47 -8.92 16.54
C ASP A 315 -14.51 -7.75 16.78
N ARG A 316 -15.08 -6.58 17.00
CA ARG A 316 -14.30 -5.39 17.35
C ARG A 316 -13.82 -5.47 18.79
N TYR A 317 -12.65 -4.88 19.05
CA TYR A 317 -12.15 -4.74 20.41
C TYR A 317 -13.18 -3.99 21.27
N TYR A 318 -13.50 -4.50 22.48
CA TYR A 318 -14.54 -3.90 23.33
C TYR A 318 -14.35 -2.40 23.55
N ALA A 319 -13.10 -1.95 23.75
CA ALA A 319 -12.78 -0.53 23.89
C ALA A 319 -13.17 0.33 22.67
N CYS A 320 -13.34 -0.27 21.48
CA CYS A 320 -13.79 0.46 20.31
C CYS A 320 -15.28 0.84 20.41
N TYR A 321 -16.12 -0.02 20.97
CA TYR A 321 -17.57 0.24 21.08
C TYR A 321 -17.91 1.38 22.02
N ILE A 322 -17.07 1.60 23.05
CA ILE A 322 -17.23 2.71 24.01
C ILE A 322 -16.40 3.94 23.62
N CYS A 323 -15.63 3.87 22.52
CA CYS A 323 -14.78 4.97 22.09
C CYS A 323 -15.61 6.07 21.38
N PRO A 324 -15.52 7.34 21.79
CA PRO A 324 -16.25 8.43 21.15
C PRO A 324 -15.84 8.65 19.68
N LEU A 325 -14.63 8.21 19.29
CA LEU A 325 -14.09 8.32 17.93
C LEU A 325 -14.42 7.11 17.04
N PHE A 326 -15.19 6.15 17.55
CA PHE A 326 -15.47 4.91 16.79
C PHE A 326 -16.13 5.18 15.45
N LYS A 327 -17.02 6.16 15.37
CA LYS A 327 -17.71 6.53 14.12
C LYS A 327 -16.75 7.04 13.03
N ILE A 328 -15.59 7.58 13.41
CA ILE A 328 -14.57 8.07 12.49
C ILE A 328 -13.58 6.95 12.20
N CYS A 329 -13.05 6.32 13.24
CA CYS A 329 -11.99 5.29 13.15
C CYS A 329 -12.50 3.94 12.63
N ASN A 330 -13.77 3.59 12.88
CA ASN A 330 -14.37 2.28 12.61
C ASN A 330 -13.56 1.09 13.16
N GLY A 331 -12.81 1.29 14.24
CA GLY A 331 -11.98 0.28 14.90
C GLY A 331 -10.65 -0.03 14.24
N GLY A 332 -10.28 0.71 13.18
CA GLY A 332 -8.99 0.58 12.50
C GLY A 332 -8.70 -0.80 11.89
N CYS A 333 -7.44 -1.02 11.56
CA CYS A 333 -6.98 -2.31 11.01
C CYS A 333 -6.91 -3.38 12.11
N PHE A 334 -7.51 -4.54 11.87
CA PHE A 334 -7.51 -5.65 12.83
C PHE A 334 -6.10 -6.21 13.13
N GLN A 335 -5.14 -6.02 12.24
CA GLN A 335 -3.74 -6.42 12.41
C GLN A 335 -2.96 -5.48 13.36
N LEU A 336 -3.49 -4.28 13.62
CA LEU A 336 -2.81 -3.21 14.34
C LEU A 336 -3.50 -2.81 15.65
N ARG A 337 -4.44 -3.58 16.18
CA ARG A 337 -5.40 -3.17 17.24
C ARG A 337 -4.79 -2.46 18.44
N SER A 338 -3.75 -3.03 19.05
CA SER A 338 -3.03 -2.44 20.18
C SER A 338 -1.56 -2.78 20.15
N ASP A 339 -0.73 -1.90 20.72
CA ASP A 339 0.67 -2.18 20.99
C ASP A 339 0.84 -3.01 22.27
N GLU A 340 2.09 -3.22 22.68
CA GLU A 340 2.45 -3.99 23.89
C GLU A 340 2.08 -3.27 25.19
N GLU A 341 1.90 -1.95 25.16
CA GLU A 341 1.42 -1.14 26.29
C GLU A 341 -0.11 -0.98 26.27
N GLY A 342 -0.81 -1.60 25.33
CA GLY A 342 -2.27 -1.52 25.21
C GLY A 342 -2.80 -0.26 24.54
N HIS A 343 -1.93 0.58 23.95
CA HIS A 343 -2.38 1.74 23.20
C HIS A 343 -3.03 1.31 21.88
N CYS A 344 -4.10 2.00 21.52
CA CYS A 344 -4.84 1.77 20.31
C CYS A 344 -4.12 2.34 19.09
N SER A 345 -4.16 1.62 17.96
CA SER A 345 -3.59 2.06 16.68
C SER A 345 -4.39 3.14 15.95
N GLY A 346 -5.47 3.64 16.53
CA GLY A 346 -6.47 4.48 15.84
C GLY A 346 -6.13 5.97 15.78
N ASP A 347 -4.90 6.40 16.07
CA ASP A 347 -4.47 7.82 16.00
C ASP A 347 -5.44 8.77 16.72
N LYS A 348 -5.77 8.47 17.97
CA LYS A 348 -6.81 9.18 18.74
C LYS A 348 -6.49 10.65 18.94
N GLU A 349 -5.25 10.97 19.30
CA GLU A 349 -4.81 12.35 19.55
C GLU A 349 -4.86 13.15 18.25
N LEU A 350 -4.45 12.56 17.12
CA LEU A 350 -4.54 13.19 15.81
C LEU A 350 -5.99 13.45 15.40
N MET A 351 -6.90 12.47 15.57
CA MET A 351 -8.32 12.67 15.27
C MET A 351 -8.94 13.77 16.10
N MET A 352 -8.60 13.85 17.38
CA MET A 352 -9.09 14.92 18.28
C MET A 352 -8.57 16.29 17.84
N GLU A 353 -7.28 16.39 17.46
CA GLU A 353 -6.71 17.64 16.97
C GLU A 353 -7.40 18.13 15.70
N ILE A 354 -7.64 17.24 14.73
CA ILE A 354 -8.34 17.56 13.48
C ILE A 354 -9.79 17.99 13.76
N LEU A 355 -10.47 17.33 14.70
CA LEU A 355 -11.84 17.71 15.10
C LEU A 355 -11.91 19.10 15.73
N LEU A 356 -10.95 19.43 16.61
CA LEU A 356 -10.86 20.74 17.24
C LEU A 356 -10.60 21.85 16.22
N ASP A 357 -9.69 21.61 15.28
CA ASP A 357 -9.36 22.56 14.20
C ASP A 357 -10.60 22.84 13.34
N LYS A 358 -11.35 21.80 12.95
CA LYS A 358 -12.61 21.94 12.20
C LYS A 358 -13.71 22.65 12.98
N ALA A 359 -13.79 22.44 14.30
CA ALA A 359 -14.77 23.12 15.13
C ALA A 359 -14.45 24.62 15.29
N SER A 360 -13.16 24.97 15.35
CA SER A 360 -12.67 26.35 15.48
C SER A 360 -12.76 27.14 14.17
N SER A 361 -12.90 26.47 13.02
CA SER A 361 -12.97 27.07 11.68
C SER A 361 -14.42 27.36 11.23
N LYS A 362 -15.42 26.97 12.03
CA LYS A 362 -16.84 27.26 11.82
C LYS A 362 -17.27 28.46 12.63
#